data_200afe9fa61d1144781c1d6729b39cf4
#
_entry.id   200afe9fa61d1144781c1d6729b39cf4
#
_cell.length_a   1.000
_cell.length_b   1.000
_cell.length_c   1.000
_cell.angle_alpha   90.00
_cell.angle_beta   90.00
_cell.angle_gamma   90.00
#
_symmetry.space_group_name_H-M   'P 1'
#
loop_
_entity.id
_entity.type
_entity.pdbx_description
1 polymer ?
#
loop_
_entity_poly.entity_id
_entity_poly.type
_entity_poly.pdbx_seq_one_letter_code
_entity_poly.pdbx_strand_id
1 'polypeptide(L)'
;MQLVAYGAQDVYLTGNPKVTFFQAVYKRHTNFAMENIEQTVNGTASPSGRVSVTIARNGDLVSDMYVELKAKGSIIKTATAAGVADDCWAAERAIKDVELSIGGQRIDKHYQRWWRLYSELYLDEAKKANWGKMTSPAVDSGQMFLPLIFFFNRNPGLALPLIALQYHECRLDFDLSSDFSAYTDGTTFKVWANYIYLDTEERRRFAQKGHEYLIEQV
;
A
#
# COMPACT_ATOMS: atom_id res chain seq x y z
N MET A 1 -33.49 1.18 -42.93
CA MET A 1 -32.27 1.17 -43.81
C MET A 1 -31.14 1.73 -42.97
N GLN A 2 -30.17 0.92 -42.66
CA GLN A 2 -29.00 1.35 -41.94
C GLN A 2 -27.94 1.79 -42.93
N LEU A 3 -27.65 3.06 -43.00
CA LEU A 3 -26.57 3.61 -43.79
C LEU A 3 -25.25 3.34 -43.06
N VAL A 4 -24.49 2.38 -43.49
CA VAL A 4 -23.16 2.10 -42.97
C VAL A 4 -22.16 2.57 -43.99
N ALA A 5 -21.45 3.63 -43.70
CA ALA A 5 -20.29 4.06 -44.47
C ALA A 5 -19.02 3.48 -43.84
N TYR A 6 -18.26 2.72 -44.62
CA TYR A 6 -16.98 2.19 -44.19
C TYR A 6 -15.85 2.99 -44.83
N GLY A 7 -15.03 3.64 -43.97
CA GLY A 7 -13.76 4.21 -44.37
C GLY A 7 -12.59 3.30 -43.99
N ALA A 8 -11.41 3.51 -44.54
CA ALA A 8 -10.22 2.74 -44.20
C ALA A 8 -9.83 2.86 -42.72
N GLN A 9 -10.21 3.94 -42.03
CA GLN A 9 -9.96 4.17 -40.63
C GLN A 9 -11.01 3.54 -39.71
N ASP A 10 -12.18 3.18 -40.24
CA ASP A 10 -13.28 2.62 -39.43
C ASP A 10 -12.94 1.22 -38.90
N VAL A 11 -12.04 0.51 -39.57
CA VAL A 11 -11.54 -0.79 -39.09
C VAL A 11 -10.90 -0.72 -37.72
N TYR A 12 -10.22 0.39 -37.40
CA TYR A 12 -9.60 0.59 -36.09
C TYR A 12 -10.63 0.82 -34.98
N LEU A 13 -11.77 1.42 -35.30
CA LEU A 13 -12.83 1.71 -34.37
C LEU A 13 -13.84 0.56 -34.22
N THR A 14 -14.12 -0.16 -35.27
CA THR A 14 -15.17 -1.18 -35.32
C THR A 14 -14.65 -2.62 -35.36
N GLY A 15 -13.40 -2.85 -35.76
CA GLY A 15 -12.85 -4.19 -35.92
C GLY A 15 -12.66 -4.99 -34.64
N ASN A 16 -12.31 -4.33 -33.56
CA ASN A 16 -12.16 -4.95 -32.25
C ASN A 16 -12.47 -3.96 -31.12
N PRO A 17 -13.71 -3.48 -31.02
CA PRO A 17 -14.10 -2.46 -30.04
C PRO A 17 -14.03 -3.01 -28.61
N LYS A 18 -13.47 -2.23 -27.69
CA LYS A 18 -13.49 -2.54 -26.26
C LYS A 18 -14.76 -2.02 -25.58
N VAL A 19 -15.23 -0.86 -26.02
CA VAL A 19 -16.44 -0.21 -25.54
C VAL A 19 -17.20 0.35 -26.73
N THR A 20 -18.52 0.14 -26.78
CA THR A 20 -19.44 0.72 -27.75
C THR A 20 -20.56 1.45 -27.01
N PHE A 21 -21.37 2.25 -27.71
CA PHE A 21 -22.54 2.92 -27.10
C PHE A 21 -23.56 1.94 -26.49
N PHE A 22 -23.63 0.73 -27.04
CA PHE A 22 -24.70 -0.22 -26.70
C PHE A 22 -24.19 -1.42 -25.90
N GLN A 23 -22.88 -1.65 -25.91
CA GLN A 23 -22.29 -2.83 -25.26
C GLN A 23 -20.86 -2.54 -24.84
N ALA A 24 -20.56 -2.78 -23.58
CA ALA A 24 -19.18 -2.85 -23.09
C ALA A 24 -18.66 -4.27 -23.23
N VAL A 25 -17.52 -4.41 -23.91
CA VAL A 25 -16.84 -5.70 -24.05
C VAL A 25 -15.62 -5.69 -23.11
N TYR A 26 -15.71 -6.52 -22.06
CA TYR A 26 -14.59 -6.71 -21.15
C TYR A 26 -13.68 -7.81 -21.68
N LYS A 27 -12.43 -7.45 -21.91
CA LYS A 27 -11.40 -8.41 -22.30
C LYS A 27 -10.47 -8.67 -21.13
N ARG A 28 -10.29 -9.93 -20.80
CA ARG A 28 -9.27 -10.37 -19.85
C ARG A 28 -7.92 -10.36 -20.56
N HIS A 29 -7.03 -9.48 -20.14
CA HIS A 29 -5.71 -9.34 -20.76
C HIS A 29 -4.68 -10.31 -20.18
N THR A 30 -4.74 -10.56 -18.87
CA THR A 30 -3.73 -11.31 -18.12
C THR A 30 -4.40 -12.12 -17.02
N ASN A 31 -3.92 -13.34 -16.79
CA ASN A 31 -4.30 -14.12 -15.63
C ASN A 31 -3.42 -13.70 -14.44
N PHE A 32 -4.01 -13.39 -13.32
CA PHE A 32 -3.29 -13.05 -12.08
C PHE A 32 -4.08 -13.51 -10.86
N ALA A 33 -3.38 -13.68 -9.75
CA ALA A 33 -3.97 -13.91 -8.43
C ALA A 33 -3.34 -12.94 -7.43
N MET A 34 -4.06 -12.64 -6.37
CA MET A 34 -3.59 -11.76 -5.30
C MET A 34 -3.72 -12.47 -3.96
N GLU A 35 -2.74 -12.28 -3.10
CA GLU A 35 -2.73 -12.80 -1.74
C GLU A 35 -2.07 -11.80 -0.80
N ASN A 36 -2.63 -11.64 0.38
CA ASN A 36 -2.06 -10.79 1.43
C ASN A 36 -1.28 -11.65 2.42
N ILE A 37 0.01 -11.37 2.58
CA ILE A 37 0.93 -12.17 3.38
C ILE A 37 1.63 -11.30 4.43
N GLU A 38 1.63 -11.79 5.67
CA GLU A 38 2.37 -11.18 6.77
C GLU A 38 3.88 -11.27 6.52
N GLN A 39 4.59 -10.17 6.70
CA GLN A 39 6.03 -10.10 6.55
C GLN A 39 6.73 -10.35 7.89
N THR A 40 7.91 -10.95 7.82
CA THR A 40 8.74 -11.17 9.01
C THR A 40 9.32 -9.83 9.48
N VAL A 41 9.05 -9.52 10.74
CA VAL A 41 9.52 -8.32 11.41
C VAL A 41 10.79 -8.63 12.20
N ASN A 42 11.86 -7.90 11.95
CA ASN A 42 13.14 -8.02 12.66
C ASN A 42 13.27 -6.87 13.67
N GLY A 43 13.48 -7.22 14.93
CA GLY A 43 13.56 -6.28 16.03
C GLY A 43 12.34 -6.34 16.95
N THR A 44 12.39 -5.58 18.02
CA THR A 44 11.29 -5.49 18.98
C THR A 44 10.68 -4.09 18.92
N ALA A 45 9.37 -4.03 18.80
CA ALA A 45 8.65 -2.76 18.82
C ALA A 45 8.70 -2.15 20.23
N SER A 46 9.42 -1.07 20.37
CA SER A 46 9.62 -0.35 21.62
C SER A 46 9.68 1.17 21.39
N PRO A 47 9.42 2.00 22.40
CA PRO A 47 9.55 3.45 22.27
C PRO A 47 10.94 3.86 21.79
N SER A 48 11.01 4.73 20.81
CA SER A 48 12.24 5.17 20.13
C SER A 48 13.09 4.02 19.56
N GLY A 49 12.51 2.85 19.42
CA GLY A 49 13.15 1.69 18.81
C GLY A 49 13.11 1.71 17.30
N ARG A 50 13.91 0.84 16.69
CA ARG A 50 13.92 0.59 15.26
C ARG A 50 13.51 -0.85 14.96
N VAL A 51 12.66 -0.99 13.96
CA VAL A 51 12.17 -2.28 13.47
C VAL A 51 12.39 -2.34 11.97
N SER A 52 12.92 -3.43 11.48
CA SER A 52 13.14 -3.62 10.05
C SER A 52 12.34 -4.80 9.50
N VAL A 53 11.88 -4.64 8.28
CA VAL A 53 11.10 -5.64 7.56
C VAL A 53 11.70 -5.82 6.18
N THR A 54 12.12 -7.04 5.89
CA THR A 54 12.53 -7.39 4.53
C THR A 54 11.31 -7.93 3.79
N ILE A 55 11.03 -7.35 2.63
CA ILE A 55 9.93 -7.81 1.77
C ILE A 55 10.32 -9.17 1.19
N ALA A 56 9.63 -10.21 1.65
CA ALA A 56 9.87 -11.57 1.19
C ALA A 56 9.46 -11.74 -0.28
N ARG A 57 10.13 -12.64 -1.00
CA ARG A 57 9.85 -12.92 -2.42
C ARG A 57 8.81 -14.02 -2.58
N ASN A 58 7.65 -13.84 -1.99
CA ASN A 58 6.57 -14.82 -2.05
C ASN A 58 5.79 -14.74 -3.36
N GLY A 59 5.77 -13.59 -4.03
CA GLY A 59 5.07 -13.36 -5.29
C GLY A 59 5.91 -12.62 -6.32
N ASP A 60 5.33 -12.35 -7.46
CA ASP A 60 6.02 -11.70 -8.59
C ASP A 60 6.05 -10.17 -8.43
N LEU A 61 4.95 -9.60 -7.95
CA LEU A 61 4.82 -8.16 -7.68
C LEU A 61 4.29 -7.93 -6.26
N VAL A 62 4.60 -6.75 -5.71
CA VAL A 62 3.99 -6.24 -4.48
C VAL A 62 3.30 -4.92 -4.77
N SER A 63 2.05 -4.78 -4.37
CA SER A 63 1.27 -3.55 -4.51
C SER A 63 1.07 -2.84 -3.18
N ASP A 64 0.00 -3.13 -2.48
CA ASP A 64 -0.33 -2.47 -1.24
C ASP A 64 0.43 -3.07 -0.06
N MET A 65 0.80 -2.22 0.88
CA MET A 65 1.36 -2.64 2.15
C MET A 65 0.74 -1.82 3.27
N TYR A 66 0.55 -2.43 4.43
CA TYR A 66 0.07 -1.74 5.61
C TYR A 66 0.65 -2.32 6.89
N VAL A 67 0.69 -1.48 7.91
CA VAL A 67 1.12 -1.85 9.26
C VAL A 67 -0.11 -2.07 10.13
N GLU A 68 -0.16 -3.19 10.82
CA GLU A 68 -1.18 -3.51 11.80
C GLU A 68 -0.60 -3.28 13.20
N LEU A 69 -1.30 -2.48 13.98
CA LEU A 69 -0.99 -2.17 15.36
C LEU A 69 -2.21 -2.45 16.25
N LYS A 70 -1.96 -2.67 17.53
CA LYS A 70 -3.02 -2.77 18.51
C LYS A 70 -2.91 -1.63 19.53
N ALA A 71 -4.00 -0.92 19.70
CA ALA A 71 -4.07 0.19 20.62
C ALA A 71 -4.04 -0.26 22.07
N LYS A 72 -3.48 0.58 22.92
CA LYS A 72 -3.53 0.40 24.36
C LYS A 72 -4.96 0.49 24.89
N GLY A 73 -5.34 -0.35 25.83
CA GLY A 73 -6.72 -0.41 26.33
C GLY A 73 -7.25 0.89 26.95
N SER A 74 -6.37 1.77 27.43
CA SER A 74 -6.75 3.09 27.93
C SER A 74 -7.28 4.00 26.82
N ILE A 75 -6.68 3.95 25.62
CA ILE A 75 -7.05 4.77 24.47
C ILE A 75 -8.39 4.32 23.87
N ILE A 76 -8.63 3.02 23.80
CA ILE A 76 -9.89 2.47 23.29
C ILE A 76 -11.08 3.02 24.10
N LYS A 77 -10.94 3.12 25.43
CA LYS A 77 -11.98 3.65 26.31
C LYS A 77 -12.25 5.15 26.09
N THR A 78 -11.21 5.92 25.86
CA THR A 78 -11.31 7.37 25.63
C THR A 78 -11.96 7.68 24.30
N ALA A 79 -11.61 6.98 23.24
CA ALA A 79 -12.21 7.12 21.91
C ALA A 79 -13.72 6.86 21.93
N THR A 80 -14.19 5.94 22.77
CA THR A 80 -15.60 5.60 22.93
C THR A 80 -16.38 6.67 23.71
N ALA A 81 -15.75 7.31 24.69
CA ALA A 81 -16.45 8.20 25.62
C ALA A 81 -16.55 9.65 25.15
N ALA A 82 -15.59 10.15 24.39
CA ALA A 82 -15.43 11.58 24.12
C ALA A 82 -15.76 12.02 22.69
N GLY A 83 -15.87 11.14 21.74
CA GLY A 83 -16.12 11.50 20.34
C GLY A 83 -15.07 12.45 19.72
N VAL A 84 -14.01 12.78 20.44
CA VAL A 84 -12.94 13.73 20.04
C VAL A 84 -11.63 13.24 20.68
N ALA A 85 -10.71 12.85 19.96
CA ALA A 85 -9.76 13.55 19.19
C ALA A 85 -8.31 13.53 19.70
N ASP A 86 -7.93 13.25 20.94
CA ASP A 86 -6.51 13.07 21.26
C ASP A 86 -5.97 11.72 20.80
N ASP A 87 -6.85 10.77 20.57
CA ASP A 87 -6.51 9.42 20.12
C ASP A 87 -6.79 9.19 18.62
N CYS A 88 -7.23 10.23 17.91
CA CYS A 88 -7.37 10.19 16.46
C CYS A 88 -6.00 9.98 15.82
N TRP A 89 -5.97 9.09 14.80
CA TRP A 89 -4.75 8.77 14.06
C TRP A 89 -3.61 8.23 14.92
N ALA A 90 -3.95 7.44 15.93
CA ALA A 90 -2.97 6.88 16.86
C ALA A 90 -1.91 6.03 16.13
N ALA A 91 -2.29 5.33 15.06
CA ALA A 91 -1.32 4.57 14.24
C ALA A 91 -0.27 5.47 13.58
N GLU A 92 -0.66 6.65 13.08
CA GLU A 92 0.30 7.61 12.52
C GLU A 92 1.22 8.18 13.59
N ARG A 93 0.71 8.42 14.80
CA ARG A 93 1.49 8.98 15.91
C ARG A 93 2.46 7.97 16.54
N ALA A 94 2.14 6.68 16.44
CA ALA A 94 2.99 5.61 16.96
C ALA A 94 4.29 5.43 16.17
N ILE A 95 4.29 5.79 14.88
CA ILE A 95 5.45 5.63 13.99
C ILE A 95 6.04 7.01 13.68
N LYS A 96 7.33 7.17 13.94
CA LYS A 96 8.05 8.41 13.67
C LYS A 96 8.33 8.59 12.19
N ASP A 97 8.91 7.57 11.57
CA ASP A 97 9.22 7.56 10.15
C ASP A 97 9.34 6.13 9.60
N VAL A 98 9.21 6.00 8.29
CA VAL A 98 9.39 4.76 7.53
C VAL A 98 10.30 5.04 6.35
N GLU A 99 11.36 4.28 6.21
CA GLU A 99 12.32 4.36 5.13
C GLU A 99 12.24 3.13 4.23
N LEU A 100 12.13 3.36 2.93
CA LEU A 100 12.20 2.32 1.91
C LEU A 100 13.61 2.29 1.31
N SER A 101 14.25 1.13 1.34
CA SER A 101 15.54 0.88 0.69
C SER A 101 15.46 -0.29 -0.28
N ILE A 102 16.09 -0.16 -1.43
CA ILE A 102 16.19 -1.20 -2.46
C ILE A 102 17.68 -1.40 -2.79
N GLY A 103 18.18 -2.61 -2.61
CA GLY A 103 19.59 -2.92 -2.85
C GLY A 103 20.57 -2.13 -1.97
N GLY A 104 20.13 -1.72 -0.79
CA GLY A 104 20.92 -0.89 0.14
C GLY A 104 20.85 0.61 -0.15
N GLN A 105 20.22 1.03 -1.24
CA GLN A 105 20.01 2.44 -1.54
C GLN A 105 18.67 2.90 -1.00
N ARG A 106 18.66 3.98 -0.25
CA ARG A 106 17.42 4.63 0.19
C ARG A 106 16.69 5.23 -1.00
N ILE A 107 15.44 4.83 -1.18
CA ILE A 107 14.58 5.33 -2.25
C ILE A 107 13.71 6.47 -1.75
N ASP A 108 13.04 6.28 -0.62
CA ASP A 108 12.17 7.30 -0.05
C ASP A 108 12.05 7.15 1.47
N LYS A 109 11.67 8.22 2.13
CA LYS A 109 11.45 8.25 3.57
C LYS A 109 10.22 9.08 3.91
N HIS A 110 9.25 8.45 4.55
CA HIS A 110 8.02 9.08 4.97
C HIS A 110 8.04 9.37 6.47
N TYR A 111 7.71 10.59 6.82
CA TYR A 111 7.61 11.04 8.20
C TYR A 111 6.16 11.08 8.67
N GLN A 112 5.94 11.11 9.97
CA GLN A 112 4.62 11.19 10.59
C GLN A 112 3.74 12.30 9.99
N ARG A 113 4.28 13.49 9.79
CA ARG A 113 3.55 14.62 9.22
C ARG A 113 3.11 14.40 7.76
N TRP A 114 3.84 13.58 7.02
CA TRP A 114 3.51 13.29 5.63
C TRP A 114 2.17 12.58 5.50
N TRP A 115 1.87 11.62 6.36
CA TRP A 115 0.57 10.93 6.32
C TRP A 115 -0.60 11.87 6.55
N ARG A 116 -0.46 12.87 7.45
CA ARG A 116 -1.48 13.91 7.63
C ARG A 116 -1.63 14.79 6.42
N LEU A 117 -0.53 15.26 5.84
CA LEU A 117 -0.56 16.08 4.63
C LEU A 117 -1.17 15.30 3.46
N TYR A 118 -0.78 14.05 3.28
CA TYR A 118 -1.32 13.18 2.25
C TYR A 118 -2.84 13.01 2.39
N SER A 119 -3.32 12.69 3.58
CA SER A 119 -4.76 12.50 3.80
C SER A 119 -5.58 13.77 3.56
N GLU A 120 -5.02 14.94 3.83
CA GLU A 120 -5.71 16.23 3.62
C GLU A 120 -5.66 16.70 2.15
N LEU A 121 -4.57 16.45 1.43
CA LEU A 121 -4.35 16.98 0.09
C LEU A 121 -4.76 16.03 -1.04
N TYR A 122 -4.60 14.72 -0.85
CA TYR A 122 -4.75 13.73 -1.92
C TYR A 122 -6.01 12.87 -1.79
N LEU A 123 -6.63 12.81 -0.62
CA LEU A 123 -7.82 11.99 -0.41
C LEU A 123 -9.08 12.85 -0.53
N ASP A 124 -10.10 12.28 -1.18
CA ASP A 124 -11.45 12.82 -1.15
C ASP A 124 -12.11 12.64 0.22
N GLU A 125 -13.21 13.30 0.48
CA GLU A 125 -13.90 13.29 1.78
C GLU A 125 -14.24 11.88 2.27
N ALA A 126 -14.71 11.00 1.38
CA ALA A 126 -15.06 9.62 1.74
C ALA A 126 -13.81 8.79 2.10
N LYS A 127 -12.74 8.92 1.33
CA LYS A 127 -11.47 8.23 1.61
C LYS A 127 -10.79 8.77 2.84
N LYS A 128 -10.86 10.08 3.08
CA LYS A 128 -10.35 10.72 4.29
C LYS A 128 -11.06 10.21 5.54
N ALA A 129 -12.39 10.08 5.51
CA ALA A 129 -13.15 9.49 6.60
C ALA A 129 -12.75 8.03 6.87
N ASN A 130 -12.54 7.23 5.81
CA ASN A 130 -12.07 5.85 5.95
C ASN A 130 -10.64 5.78 6.48
N TRP A 131 -9.76 6.65 6.02
CA TRP A 131 -8.39 6.78 6.55
C TRP A 131 -8.40 7.06 8.06
N GLY A 132 -9.22 7.99 8.50
CA GLY A 132 -9.40 8.29 9.92
C GLY A 132 -9.87 7.08 10.73
N LYS A 133 -10.80 6.28 10.19
CA LYS A 133 -11.28 5.05 10.84
C LYS A 133 -10.21 3.96 10.90
N MET A 134 -9.40 3.81 9.86
CA MET A 134 -8.33 2.80 9.83
C MET A 134 -7.19 3.12 10.77
N THR A 135 -6.79 4.39 10.84
CA THR A 135 -5.63 4.84 11.64
C THR A 135 -5.97 5.11 13.09
N SER A 136 -7.24 5.14 13.44
CA SER A 136 -7.73 5.27 14.83
C SER A 136 -8.10 3.90 15.40
N PRO A 137 -8.09 3.74 16.74
CA PRO A 137 -8.43 2.47 17.37
C PRO A 137 -9.86 2.04 17.07
N ALA A 138 -10.04 0.80 16.62
CA ALA A 138 -11.36 0.19 16.52
C ALA A 138 -11.93 -0.06 17.91
N VAL A 139 -13.21 0.29 18.11
CA VAL A 139 -13.87 0.27 19.41
C VAL A 139 -13.85 -1.10 20.08
N ASP A 140 -14.06 -2.16 19.31
CA ASP A 140 -14.19 -3.51 19.84
C ASP A 140 -12.85 -4.24 20.00
N SER A 141 -11.95 -4.10 19.01
CA SER A 141 -10.71 -4.87 18.96
C SER A 141 -9.46 -4.07 19.30
N GLY A 142 -9.53 -2.74 19.23
CA GLY A 142 -8.39 -1.87 19.35
C GLY A 142 -7.41 -1.95 18.19
N GLN A 143 -7.76 -2.63 17.12
CA GLN A 143 -6.92 -2.72 15.93
C GLN A 143 -6.83 -1.38 15.22
N MET A 144 -5.64 -1.09 14.71
CA MET A 144 -5.34 0.09 13.91
C MET A 144 -4.51 -0.34 12.71
N PHE A 145 -4.76 0.30 11.58
CA PHE A 145 -4.06 0.01 10.34
C PHE A 145 -3.47 1.29 9.76
N LEU A 146 -2.19 1.28 9.43
CA LEU A 146 -1.54 2.38 8.73
C LEU A 146 -1.14 1.91 7.33
N PRO A 147 -1.87 2.31 6.28
CA PRO A 147 -1.47 2.05 4.90
C PRO A 147 -0.18 2.81 4.57
N LEU A 148 0.75 2.12 3.92
CA LEU A 148 1.95 2.76 3.38
C LEU A 148 1.63 3.40 2.04
N ILE A 149 2.28 4.52 1.74
CA ILE A 149 1.98 5.36 0.57
C ILE A 149 3.21 5.63 -0.30
N PHE A 150 4.11 4.64 -0.39
CA PHE A 150 5.22 4.69 -1.34
C PHE A 150 4.71 4.64 -2.79
N PHE A 151 5.58 4.92 -3.74
CA PHE A 151 5.23 4.99 -5.16
C PHE A 151 4.48 3.75 -5.68
N PHE A 152 4.86 2.56 -5.24
CA PHE A 152 4.23 1.30 -5.67
C PHE A 152 2.90 0.99 -4.97
N ASN A 153 2.60 1.67 -3.85
CA ASN A 153 1.33 1.49 -3.14
C ASN A 153 0.19 2.34 -3.71
N ARG A 154 0.50 3.41 -4.42
CA ARG A 154 -0.50 4.37 -4.89
C ARG A 154 -1.17 3.97 -6.18
N ASN A 155 -0.46 3.25 -7.05
CA ASN A 155 -0.93 2.88 -8.37
C ASN A 155 -0.60 1.41 -8.65
N PRO A 156 -1.57 0.57 -8.98
CA PRO A 156 -1.32 -0.83 -9.35
C PRO A 156 -0.35 -1.01 -10.52
N GLY A 157 -0.29 -0.04 -11.44
CA GLY A 157 0.67 -0.03 -12.56
C GLY A 157 2.12 0.20 -12.15
N LEU A 158 2.35 0.66 -10.92
CA LEU A 158 3.68 0.89 -10.33
C LEU A 158 4.05 -0.18 -9.30
N ALA A 159 3.34 -1.31 -9.27
CA ALA A 159 3.64 -2.41 -8.35
C ALA A 159 5.11 -2.81 -8.40
N LEU A 160 5.71 -3.03 -7.23
CA LEU A 160 7.13 -3.34 -7.10
C LEU A 160 7.46 -4.70 -7.71
N PRO A 161 8.26 -4.76 -8.80
CA PRO A 161 8.53 -6.00 -9.52
C PRO A 161 9.63 -6.82 -8.83
N LEU A 162 9.27 -7.65 -7.87
CA LEU A 162 10.25 -8.49 -7.16
C LEU A 162 10.96 -9.47 -8.10
N ILE A 163 10.28 -9.90 -9.15
CA ILE A 163 10.86 -10.78 -10.15
C ILE A 163 12.03 -10.14 -10.92
N ALA A 164 11.97 -8.83 -11.14
CA ALA A 164 13.05 -8.08 -11.79
C ALA A 164 14.17 -7.71 -10.79
N LEU A 165 13.85 -7.64 -9.49
CA LEU A 165 14.78 -7.27 -8.41
C LEU A 165 15.44 -8.50 -7.76
N GLN A 166 15.78 -9.52 -8.52
CA GLN A 166 16.24 -10.82 -8.00
C GLN A 166 17.48 -10.74 -7.10
N TYR A 167 18.36 -9.78 -7.36
CA TYR A 167 19.64 -9.61 -6.64
C TYR A 167 19.62 -8.43 -5.67
N HIS A 168 18.50 -7.76 -5.53
CA HIS A 168 18.34 -6.61 -4.66
C HIS A 168 17.32 -6.89 -3.56
N GLU A 169 17.73 -6.69 -2.32
CA GLU A 169 16.84 -6.77 -1.17
C GLU A 169 15.99 -5.50 -1.09
N CYS A 170 14.69 -5.65 -0.94
CA CYS A 170 13.77 -4.57 -0.65
C CYS A 170 13.47 -4.58 0.85
N ARG A 171 13.76 -3.48 1.53
CA ARG A 171 13.66 -3.39 2.98
C ARG A 171 12.92 -2.12 3.40
N LEU A 172 12.12 -2.27 4.43
CA LEU A 172 11.46 -1.18 5.14
C LEU A 172 12.04 -1.06 6.54
N ASP A 173 12.50 0.11 6.89
CA ASP A 173 12.98 0.44 8.24
C ASP A 173 11.99 1.39 8.90
N PHE A 174 11.46 1.00 10.06
CA PHE A 174 10.52 1.77 10.86
C PHE A 174 11.23 2.31 12.08
N ASP A 175 11.30 3.61 12.22
CA ASP A 175 11.66 4.27 13.46
C ASP A 175 10.39 4.61 14.24
N LEU A 176 10.29 4.07 15.45
CA LEU A 176 9.12 4.24 16.30
C LEU A 176 9.19 5.52 17.11
N SER A 177 8.03 6.11 17.39
CA SER A 177 7.92 7.31 18.20
C SER A 177 8.35 7.06 19.64
N SER A 178 8.80 8.11 20.35
CA SER A 178 8.98 8.11 21.81
C SER A 178 7.70 7.73 22.53
N ASP A 179 6.56 8.11 21.97
CA ASP A 179 5.23 7.92 22.55
C ASP A 179 4.57 6.61 22.07
N PHE A 180 5.33 5.71 21.43
CA PHE A 180 4.82 4.44 20.93
C PHE A 180 4.01 3.66 21.97
N SER A 181 4.52 3.52 23.20
CA SER A 181 3.83 2.84 24.30
C SER A 181 2.64 3.63 24.87
N ALA A 182 2.48 4.89 24.51
CA ALA A 182 1.29 5.65 24.86
C ALA A 182 0.11 5.26 23.96
N TYR A 183 0.38 4.99 22.68
CA TYR A 183 -0.63 4.68 21.67
C TYR A 183 -0.86 3.19 21.48
N THR A 184 0.13 2.34 21.70
CA THR A 184 0.07 0.90 21.40
C THR A 184 0.26 0.06 22.65
N ASP A 185 -0.22 -1.18 22.60
CA ASP A 185 0.04 -2.17 23.65
C ASP A 185 1.44 -2.80 23.53
N GLY A 186 2.16 -2.52 22.44
CA GLY A 186 3.51 -3.01 22.19
C GLY A 186 3.59 -4.49 21.79
N THR A 187 2.47 -5.22 21.82
CA THR A 187 2.46 -6.66 21.52
C THR A 187 2.27 -6.98 20.06
N THR A 188 1.58 -6.10 19.33
CA THR A 188 1.24 -6.31 17.93
C THR A 188 1.91 -5.25 17.07
N PHE A 189 2.90 -5.68 16.32
CA PHE A 189 3.49 -4.90 15.23
C PHE A 189 3.65 -5.86 14.05
N LYS A 190 2.71 -5.78 13.10
CA LYS A 190 2.71 -6.65 11.93
C LYS A 190 2.71 -5.81 10.68
N VAL A 191 3.42 -6.28 9.67
CA VAL A 191 3.45 -5.66 8.34
C VAL A 191 2.89 -6.64 7.35
N TRP A 192 1.91 -6.21 6.60
CA TRP A 192 1.23 -6.99 5.58
C TRP A 192 1.58 -6.46 4.19
N ALA A 193 1.79 -7.37 3.26
CA ALA A 193 2.02 -7.03 1.86
C ALA A 193 1.07 -7.80 0.96
N ASN A 194 0.49 -7.10 -0.01
CA ASN A 194 -0.39 -7.67 -1.01
C ASN A 194 0.46 -8.09 -2.22
N TYR A 195 0.62 -9.40 -2.39
CA TYR A 195 1.38 -10.01 -3.47
C TYR A 195 0.49 -10.28 -4.68
N ILE A 196 1.06 -10.10 -5.85
CA ILE A 196 0.43 -10.41 -7.12
C ILE A 196 1.24 -11.51 -7.78
N TYR A 197 0.56 -12.60 -8.14
CA TYR A 197 1.11 -13.73 -8.89
C TYR A 197 0.70 -13.60 -10.35
N LEU A 198 1.70 -13.67 -11.22
CA LEU A 198 1.51 -13.52 -12.65
C LEU A 198 1.57 -14.87 -13.38
N ASP A 199 1.00 -14.89 -14.58
CA ASP A 199 1.12 -15.99 -15.51
C ASP A 199 2.57 -16.13 -16.01
N THR A 200 2.93 -17.33 -16.48
CA THR A 200 4.29 -17.65 -16.97
C THR A 200 4.74 -16.72 -18.09
N GLU A 201 3.82 -16.32 -18.96
CA GLU A 201 4.11 -15.43 -20.09
C GLU A 201 4.46 -14.01 -19.62
N GLU A 202 3.67 -13.45 -18.71
CA GLU A 202 3.93 -12.15 -18.10
C GLU A 202 5.18 -12.17 -17.22
N ARG A 203 5.38 -13.24 -16.47
CA ARG A 203 6.59 -13.44 -15.64
C ARG A 203 7.86 -13.40 -16.49
N ARG A 204 7.87 -14.09 -17.63
CA ARG A 204 8.98 -14.06 -18.58
C ARG A 204 9.21 -12.67 -19.14
N ARG A 205 8.13 -11.96 -19.47
CA ARG A 205 8.18 -10.59 -19.95
C ARG A 205 8.81 -9.64 -18.94
N PHE A 206 8.44 -9.72 -17.68
CA PHE A 206 9.03 -8.94 -16.60
C PHE A 206 10.52 -9.28 -16.36
N ALA A 207 10.93 -10.54 -16.53
CA ALA A 207 12.31 -10.95 -16.35
C ALA A 207 13.25 -10.51 -17.47
N GLN A 208 12.74 -10.39 -18.71
CA GLN A 208 13.55 -10.12 -19.90
C GLN A 208 13.55 -8.66 -20.36
N LYS A 209 12.50 -7.92 -20.04
CA LYS A 209 12.34 -6.52 -20.48
C LYS A 209 12.93 -5.57 -19.45
N GLY A 210 13.66 -4.53 -19.90
CA GLY A 210 14.06 -3.42 -19.03
C GLY A 210 12.83 -2.68 -18.51
N HIS A 211 12.87 -2.27 -17.25
CA HIS A 211 11.80 -1.56 -16.57
C HIS A 211 12.23 -0.12 -16.28
N GLU A 212 11.32 0.81 -16.53
CA GLU A 212 11.45 2.21 -16.16
C GLU A 212 10.23 2.59 -15.32
N TYR A 213 10.47 3.13 -14.15
CA TYR A 213 9.43 3.56 -13.22
C TYR A 213 9.56 5.04 -12.92
N LEU A 214 8.45 5.75 -13.00
CA LEU A 214 8.37 7.11 -12.47
C LEU A 214 8.14 7.02 -10.96
N ILE A 215 9.09 7.51 -10.19
CA ILE A 215 9.06 7.49 -8.73
C ILE A 215 8.82 8.91 -8.23
N GLU A 216 7.77 9.08 -7.44
CA GLU A 216 7.55 10.29 -6.65
C GLU A 216 8.15 10.10 -5.27
N GLN A 217 9.04 11.01 -4.89
CA GLN A 217 9.71 11.02 -3.58
C GLN A 217 9.28 12.24 -2.76
N VAL A 218 9.33 12.10 -1.45
CA VAL A 218 8.99 13.15 -0.47
C VAL A 218 10.24 13.77 0.12
#